data_8edb21dea750e41b67c9228cc5ffc161
#
_entry.id   8edb21dea750e41b67c9228cc5ffc161
#
_cell.length_a   1.000
_cell.length_b   1.000
_cell.length_c   1.000
_cell.angle_alpha   90.00
_cell.angle_beta   90.00
_cell.angle_gamma   90.00
#
_symmetry.space_group_name_H-M   'P 1'
#
loop_
_entity.id
_entity.type
_entity.pdbx_description
1 polymer ?
#
loop_
_entity_poly.entity_id
_entity_poly.type
_entity_poly.pdbx_seq_one_letter_code
_entity_poly.pdbx_strand_id
1 'polypeptide(L)'
;CVCLVFFGMNIRMNILLCFLWLFSATLSAQQVKIVKGHVCVLSEDSIERSLPYASVVVLEGKDSAFVKGMASDANGSFKLEFVPQKRMEYLLRISYIGMSTIFRKLDPHMMDIDCGHILMESGIKLAEVLVTAPVKEIDMAGDTTVINADAYRTPEGSNLEELVRKIPGLEYDDRSKSLSYNGLVISEINVNGEAFFSGNHVLALENSPADLISRIK
;
A
#
# COMPACT_ATOMS: atom_id res chain seq x y z
N CYS A 1 -3.27 25.46 46.27
CA CYS A 1 -2.10 25.92 47.05
C CYS A 1 -0.78 25.89 46.28
N VAL A 2 -0.76 26.29 45.01
CA VAL A 2 0.46 26.30 44.17
C VAL A 2 0.79 27.71 43.64
N CYS A 3 0.11 28.76 44.14
CA CYS A 3 0.19 30.10 43.54
C CYS A 3 1.16 31.07 44.27
N LEU A 4 1.98 30.61 45.20
CA LEU A 4 2.73 31.53 46.08
C LEU A 4 4.26 31.38 46.07
N VAL A 5 4.84 30.66 45.13
CA VAL A 5 6.32 30.48 45.05
C VAL A 5 6.97 31.31 43.92
N PHE A 6 6.19 32.04 43.12
CA PHE A 6 6.72 32.72 41.92
C PHE A 6 7.09 34.20 42.08
N PHE A 7 7.15 34.73 43.32
CA PHE A 7 7.37 36.19 43.55
C PHE A 7 8.83 36.63 43.73
N GLY A 8 9.79 35.75 43.56
CA GLY A 8 11.20 36.10 43.79
C GLY A 8 12.17 35.84 42.65
N MET A 9 11.70 35.40 41.51
CA MET A 9 12.57 35.03 40.39
C MET A 9 12.65 36.13 39.34
N ASN A 10 13.86 36.43 38.85
CA ASN A 10 14.12 37.45 37.83
C ASN A 10 13.17 37.28 36.60
N ILE A 11 12.58 38.38 36.14
CA ILE A 11 11.66 38.44 34.99
C ILE A 11 12.18 37.68 33.75
N ARG A 12 13.51 37.71 33.56
CA ARG A 12 14.17 36.98 32.46
C ARG A 12 14.06 35.45 32.59
N MET A 13 14.10 34.92 33.80
CA MET A 13 14.00 33.49 34.09
C MET A 13 12.55 33.00 33.95
N ASN A 14 11.58 33.83 34.33
CA ASN A 14 10.16 33.53 34.11
C ASN A 14 9.77 33.50 32.64
N ILE A 15 10.32 34.40 31.83
CA ILE A 15 10.10 34.38 30.36
C ILE A 15 10.70 33.12 29.74
N LEU A 16 11.86 32.69 30.19
CA LEU A 16 12.52 31.47 29.68
C LEU A 16 11.75 30.21 30.09
N LEU A 17 11.21 30.15 31.28
CA LEU A 17 10.33 29.06 31.75
C LEU A 17 8.98 29.02 31.02
N CYS A 18 8.37 30.18 30.74
CA CYS A 18 7.17 30.27 29.92
C CYS A 18 7.44 29.81 28.46
N PHE A 19 8.59 30.16 27.89
CA PHE A 19 8.98 29.69 26.56
C PHE A 19 9.20 28.17 26.53
N LEU A 20 9.82 27.59 27.56
CA LEU A 20 9.96 26.13 27.68
C LEU A 20 8.61 25.43 27.85
N TRP A 21 7.66 26.02 28.55
CA TRP A 21 6.31 25.48 28.73
C TRP A 21 5.47 25.56 27.44
N LEU A 22 5.62 26.62 26.66
CA LEU A 22 4.98 26.77 25.34
C LEU A 22 5.55 25.79 24.30
N PHE A 23 6.83 25.41 24.40
CA PHE A 23 7.48 24.49 23.50
C PHE A 23 7.09 23.01 23.76
N SER A 24 6.65 22.66 24.96
CA SER A 24 6.22 21.29 25.30
C SER A 24 4.81 20.95 24.85
N ALA A 25 4.01 21.91 24.35
CA ALA A 25 2.61 21.70 24.00
C ALA A 25 2.37 21.17 22.55
N THR A 26 3.41 20.95 21.74
CA THR A 26 3.26 20.60 20.31
C THR A 26 3.70 19.17 19.96
N LEU A 27 3.91 18.27 20.91
CA LEU A 27 4.04 16.86 20.61
C LEU A 27 2.64 16.27 20.32
N SER A 28 2.11 16.51 19.13
CA SER A 28 0.99 15.74 18.59
C SER A 28 1.51 14.34 18.31
N ALA A 29 1.29 13.40 19.22
CA ALA A 29 1.53 11.99 18.95
C ALA A 29 0.68 11.58 17.75
N GLN A 30 1.30 11.30 16.62
CA GLN A 30 0.63 10.72 15.46
C GLN A 30 0.13 9.34 15.88
N GLN A 31 -1.19 9.18 15.93
CA GLN A 31 -1.79 7.88 16.23
C GLN A 31 -1.58 6.94 15.06
N VAL A 32 -0.82 5.89 15.28
CA VAL A 32 -0.59 4.82 14.29
C VAL A 32 -1.73 3.80 14.41
N LYS A 33 -2.34 3.46 13.28
CA LYS A 33 -3.32 2.39 13.17
C LYS A 33 -2.62 1.12 12.74
N ILE A 34 -2.91 0.02 13.45
CA ILE A 34 -2.33 -1.30 13.18
C ILE A 34 -3.45 -2.21 12.65
N VAL A 35 -3.19 -2.86 11.53
CA VAL A 35 -4.08 -3.88 10.96
C VAL A 35 -3.29 -5.15 10.80
N LYS A 36 -3.76 -6.23 11.41
CA LYS A 36 -3.11 -7.53 11.39
C LYS A 36 -4.10 -8.63 11.05
N GLY A 37 -3.60 -9.74 10.55
CA GLY A 37 -4.42 -10.91 10.20
C GLY A 37 -3.58 -12.01 9.58
N HIS A 38 -4.28 -13.05 9.16
CA HIS A 38 -3.70 -14.23 8.54
C HIS A 38 -4.47 -14.58 7.28
N VAL A 39 -3.79 -14.62 6.14
CA VAL A 39 -4.41 -14.97 4.86
C VAL A 39 -4.26 -16.47 4.63
N CYS A 40 -5.36 -17.12 4.29
CA CYS A 40 -5.42 -18.55 4.04
C CYS A 40 -6.31 -18.87 2.84
N VAL A 41 -6.17 -20.08 2.34
CA VAL A 41 -7.00 -20.65 1.27
C VAL A 41 -7.51 -22.02 1.71
N LEU A 42 -8.73 -22.37 1.31
CA LEU A 42 -9.25 -23.73 1.46
C LEU A 42 -8.66 -24.60 0.34
N SER A 43 -7.94 -25.66 0.75
CA SER A 43 -7.55 -26.72 -0.15
C SER A 43 -8.78 -27.55 -0.57
N GLU A 44 -8.67 -28.35 -1.64
CA GLU A 44 -9.72 -29.30 -2.09
C GLU A 44 -10.15 -30.24 -0.96
N ASP A 45 -9.26 -30.56 -0.04
CA ASP A 45 -9.54 -31.39 1.15
C ASP A 45 -10.21 -30.63 2.30
N SER A 46 -10.68 -29.39 2.08
CA SER A 46 -11.25 -28.49 3.10
C SER A 46 -10.29 -28.15 4.26
N ILE A 47 -8.99 -28.25 4.03
CA ILE A 47 -7.95 -27.88 5.00
C ILE A 47 -7.51 -26.45 4.71
N GLU A 48 -7.52 -25.60 5.73
CA GLU A 48 -6.96 -24.25 5.63
C GLU A 48 -5.44 -24.32 5.46
N ARG A 49 -4.94 -23.70 4.40
CA ARG A 49 -3.51 -23.53 4.15
C ARG A 49 -3.18 -22.06 4.15
N SER A 50 -2.10 -21.71 4.83
CA SER A 50 -1.55 -20.35 4.80
C SER A 50 -1.21 -19.93 3.39
N LEU A 51 -1.55 -18.68 3.04
CA LEU A 51 -1.26 -18.11 1.73
C LEU A 51 -0.13 -17.08 1.84
N PRO A 52 1.11 -17.47 1.52
CA PRO A 52 2.25 -16.55 1.58
C PRO A 52 2.19 -15.53 0.43
N TYR A 53 2.75 -14.36 0.70
CA TYR A 53 2.93 -13.27 -0.28
C TYR A 53 1.64 -12.74 -0.89
N ALA A 54 0.49 -12.88 -0.22
CA ALA A 54 -0.73 -12.21 -0.62
C ALA A 54 -0.56 -10.69 -0.48
N SER A 55 -1.02 -9.95 -1.47
CA SER A 55 -0.98 -8.48 -1.45
C SER A 55 -2.04 -7.95 -0.50
N VAL A 56 -1.61 -7.20 0.51
CA VAL A 56 -2.45 -6.57 1.53
C VAL A 56 -2.28 -5.07 1.43
N VAL A 57 -3.34 -4.37 1.06
CA VAL A 57 -3.31 -2.94 0.77
C VAL A 57 -4.41 -2.21 1.52
N VAL A 58 -4.06 -1.09 2.14
CA VAL A 58 -5.04 -0.14 2.69
C VAL A 58 -5.30 0.93 1.65
N LEU A 59 -6.58 1.12 1.36
CA LEU A 59 -7.09 2.13 0.43
C LEU A 59 -7.93 3.16 1.17
N GLU A 60 -7.96 4.38 0.67
CA GLU A 60 -8.91 5.40 1.11
C GLU A 60 -10.29 5.13 0.52
N GLY A 61 -11.32 5.13 1.37
CA GLY A 61 -12.63 4.54 1.06
C GLY A 61 -13.44 5.21 -0.04
N LYS A 62 -13.20 6.50 -0.35
CA LYS A 62 -13.97 7.20 -1.39
C LYS A 62 -13.43 6.99 -2.80
N ASP A 63 -12.12 7.13 -2.97
CA ASP A 63 -11.48 7.15 -4.29
C ASP A 63 -10.61 5.93 -4.52
N SER A 64 -10.62 4.96 -3.60
CA SER A 64 -9.74 3.78 -3.60
C SER A 64 -8.26 4.14 -3.74
N ALA A 65 -7.87 5.34 -3.26
CA ALA A 65 -6.49 5.80 -3.32
C ALA A 65 -5.61 4.93 -2.41
N PHE A 66 -4.44 4.57 -2.91
CA PHE A 66 -3.46 3.79 -2.15
C PHE A 66 -2.96 4.58 -0.94
N VAL A 67 -2.97 3.95 0.24
CA VAL A 67 -2.44 4.50 1.48
C VAL A 67 -1.16 3.78 1.89
N LYS A 68 -1.22 2.47 2.04
CA LYS A 68 -0.11 1.62 2.46
C LYS A 68 -0.33 0.19 1.99
N GLY A 69 0.76 -0.53 1.67
CA GLY A 69 0.67 -1.93 1.27
C GLY A 69 1.86 -2.75 1.74
N MET A 70 1.63 -4.06 1.84
CA MET A 70 2.64 -5.07 2.13
C MET A 70 2.21 -6.42 1.58
N ALA A 71 3.14 -7.35 1.51
CA ALA A 71 2.84 -8.78 1.31
C ALA A 71 2.64 -9.48 2.66
N SER A 72 1.82 -10.52 2.71
CA SER A 72 1.83 -11.46 3.83
C SER A 72 3.18 -12.20 3.88
N ASP A 73 3.58 -12.64 5.06
CA ASP A 73 4.82 -13.39 5.25
C ASP A 73 4.71 -14.84 4.74
N ALA A 74 5.77 -15.63 4.91
CA ALA A 74 5.82 -17.04 4.52
C ALA A 74 4.75 -17.92 5.21
N ASN A 75 4.20 -17.45 6.33
CA ASN A 75 3.13 -18.11 7.06
C ASN A 75 1.74 -17.53 6.75
N GLY A 76 1.63 -16.61 5.79
CA GLY A 76 0.37 -15.94 5.48
C GLY A 76 -0.02 -14.82 6.44
N SER A 77 0.80 -14.49 7.43
CA SER A 77 0.51 -13.43 8.40
C SER A 77 0.92 -12.06 7.88
N PHE A 78 0.18 -11.03 8.28
CA PHE A 78 0.54 -9.65 7.98
C PHE A 78 0.31 -8.74 9.18
N LYS A 79 1.11 -7.68 9.28
CA LYS A 79 0.95 -6.58 10.24
C LYS A 79 1.29 -5.29 9.53
N LEU A 80 0.27 -4.52 9.17
CA LEU A 80 0.40 -3.26 8.46
C LEU A 80 0.15 -2.10 9.41
N GLU A 81 1.05 -1.12 9.38
CA GLU A 81 0.98 0.07 10.22
C GLU A 81 0.89 1.31 9.33
N PHE A 82 -0.09 2.18 9.60
CA PHE A 82 -0.23 3.44 8.88
C PHE A 82 -0.80 4.54 9.77
N VAL A 83 -0.59 5.79 9.38
CA VAL A 83 -1.12 6.96 10.09
C VAL A 83 -2.45 7.37 9.46
N PRO A 84 -3.59 7.20 10.15
CA PRO A 84 -4.88 7.57 9.60
C PRO A 84 -5.06 9.10 9.56
N GLN A 85 -5.65 9.60 8.48
CA GLN A 85 -6.13 10.99 8.42
C GLN A 85 -7.50 11.11 9.12
N LYS A 86 -7.75 12.26 9.73
CA LYS A 86 -9.00 12.50 10.45
C LYS A 86 -10.21 12.46 9.48
N ARG A 87 -11.26 11.75 9.87
CA ARG A 87 -12.54 11.62 9.14
C ARG A 87 -12.49 10.88 7.80
N MET A 88 -11.44 10.08 7.58
CA MET A 88 -11.34 9.22 6.40
C MET A 88 -11.78 7.80 6.72
N GLU A 89 -12.51 7.18 5.79
CA GLU A 89 -12.81 5.75 5.82
C GLU A 89 -11.70 5.00 5.09
N TYR A 90 -11.36 3.83 5.58
CA TYR A 90 -10.33 2.98 5.00
C TYR A 90 -10.89 1.61 4.65
N LEU A 91 -10.42 1.08 3.52
CA LEU A 91 -10.70 -0.27 3.05
C LEU A 91 -9.42 -1.08 3.06
N LEU A 92 -9.46 -2.26 3.61
CA LEU A 92 -8.42 -3.28 3.45
C LEU A 92 -8.75 -4.09 2.21
N ARG A 93 -7.86 -4.09 1.24
CA ARG A 93 -7.93 -4.94 0.05
C ARG A 93 -6.90 -6.04 0.21
N ILE A 94 -7.34 -7.28 0.04
CA ILE A 94 -6.47 -8.44 0.03
C ILE A 94 -6.67 -9.14 -1.30
N SER A 95 -5.58 -9.37 -2.01
CA SER A 95 -5.59 -9.99 -3.32
C SER A 95 -4.43 -10.96 -3.50
N TYR A 96 -4.68 -11.98 -4.30
CA TYR A 96 -3.69 -12.97 -4.70
C TYR A 96 -4.02 -13.45 -6.10
N ILE A 97 -3.00 -13.83 -6.87
CA ILE A 97 -3.15 -14.25 -8.28
C ILE A 97 -4.05 -15.48 -8.36
N GLY A 98 -5.05 -15.42 -9.24
CA GLY A 98 -6.01 -16.51 -9.42
C GLY A 98 -7.06 -16.66 -8.32
N MET A 99 -7.12 -15.70 -7.38
CA MET A 99 -8.08 -15.69 -6.27
C MET A 99 -9.01 -14.48 -6.34
N SER A 100 -10.20 -14.60 -5.78
CA SER A 100 -11.14 -13.48 -5.65
C SER A 100 -10.59 -12.42 -4.69
N THR A 101 -10.55 -11.15 -5.10
CA THR A 101 -10.13 -10.05 -4.25
C THR A 101 -11.14 -9.80 -3.12
N ILE A 102 -10.64 -9.65 -1.90
CA ILE A 102 -11.45 -9.38 -0.72
C ILE A 102 -11.30 -7.91 -0.33
N PHE A 103 -12.44 -7.26 -0.07
CA PHE A 103 -12.51 -5.92 0.48
C PHE A 103 -13.13 -5.95 1.87
N ARG A 104 -12.46 -5.32 2.84
CA ARG A 104 -12.96 -5.21 4.22
C ARG A 104 -12.88 -3.78 4.70
N LYS A 105 -14.01 -3.21 5.17
CA LYS A 105 -14.00 -1.89 5.80
C LYS A 105 -13.25 -1.96 7.14
N LEU A 106 -12.36 -0.99 7.37
CA LEU A 106 -11.65 -0.83 8.62
C LEU A 106 -12.46 0.10 9.54
N ASP A 107 -12.66 -0.32 10.79
CA ASP A 107 -13.35 0.52 11.77
C ASP A 107 -12.53 1.80 12.03
N PRO A 108 -13.10 2.99 11.82
CA PRO A 108 -12.39 4.25 12.01
C PRO A 108 -11.98 4.47 13.48
N HIS A 109 -12.67 3.88 14.44
CA HIS A 109 -12.47 4.09 15.87
C HIS A 109 -11.43 3.15 16.48
N MET A 110 -11.16 2.01 15.85
CA MET A 110 -10.18 1.04 16.34
C MET A 110 -8.77 1.39 15.85
N MET A 111 -7.78 1.41 16.76
CA MET A 111 -6.36 1.62 16.44
C MET A 111 -5.61 0.30 16.20
N ASP A 112 -6.03 -0.78 16.81
CA ASP A 112 -5.53 -2.14 16.58
C ASP A 112 -6.70 -3.00 16.08
N ILE A 113 -6.64 -3.40 14.81
CA ILE A 113 -7.66 -4.20 14.14
C ILE A 113 -7.07 -5.57 13.83
N ASP A 114 -7.60 -6.57 14.48
CA ASP A 114 -7.31 -7.96 14.16
C ASP A 114 -8.37 -8.48 13.19
N CYS A 115 -7.94 -8.78 11.97
CA CYS A 115 -8.81 -9.32 10.93
C CYS A 115 -9.03 -10.84 11.07
N GLY A 116 -8.28 -11.50 11.95
CA GLY A 116 -8.34 -12.94 12.12
C GLY A 116 -7.88 -13.70 10.86
N HIS A 117 -8.47 -14.87 10.64
CA HIS A 117 -8.25 -15.65 9.43
C HIS A 117 -9.10 -15.09 8.27
N ILE A 118 -8.43 -14.80 7.17
CA ILE A 118 -9.04 -14.28 5.96
C ILE A 118 -8.95 -15.37 4.91
N LEU A 119 -10.07 -15.99 4.62
CA LEU A 119 -10.16 -17.09 3.68
C LEU A 119 -10.35 -16.56 2.27
N MET A 120 -9.40 -16.82 1.38
CA MET A 120 -9.49 -16.49 -0.03
C MET A 120 -10.09 -17.67 -0.81
N GLU A 121 -11.00 -17.35 -1.72
CA GLU A 121 -11.65 -18.34 -2.59
C GLU A 121 -10.97 -18.32 -3.96
N SER A 122 -10.75 -19.52 -4.53
CA SER A 122 -10.32 -19.62 -5.93
C SER A 122 -11.49 -19.26 -6.84
N GLY A 123 -11.25 -18.39 -7.80
CA GLY A 123 -12.27 -18.01 -8.78
C GLY A 123 -11.93 -16.72 -9.48
N ILE A 124 -11.74 -16.78 -10.78
CA ILE A 124 -11.67 -15.61 -11.65
C ILE A 124 -13.10 -15.31 -12.07
N LYS A 125 -13.73 -14.29 -11.51
CA LYS A 125 -14.95 -13.71 -12.09
C LYS A 125 -14.51 -12.90 -13.30
N LEU A 126 -14.75 -13.42 -14.52
CA LEU A 126 -14.56 -12.64 -15.74
C LEU A 126 -15.58 -11.49 -15.74
N ALA A 127 -15.12 -10.29 -15.45
CA ALA A 127 -15.93 -9.10 -15.62
C ALA A 127 -16.01 -8.72 -17.11
N GLU A 128 -17.19 -8.30 -17.54
CA GLU A 128 -17.50 -7.85 -18.89
C GLU A 128 -16.60 -6.67 -19.28
N VAL A 129 -15.93 -6.76 -20.42
CA VAL A 129 -14.99 -5.74 -20.92
C VAL A 129 -15.78 -4.51 -21.37
N LEU A 130 -15.78 -3.45 -20.55
CA LEU A 130 -16.27 -2.14 -20.94
C LEU A 130 -15.21 -1.46 -21.83
N VAL A 131 -15.56 -1.22 -23.08
CA VAL A 131 -14.69 -0.53 -24.04
C VAL A 131 -14.68 0.96 -23.73
N THR A 132 -13.62 1.45 -23.11
CA THR A 132 -13.37 2.89 -22.93
C THR A 132 -12.48 3.44 -24.05
N ALA A 133 -12.65 4.75 -24.34
CA ALA A 133 -11.94 5.47 -25.41
C ALA A 133 -10.42 5.37 -25.30
N PRO A 134 -9.65 5.57 -26.41
CA PRO A 134 -8.20 5.44 -26.41
C PRO A 134 -7.56 6.44 -25.46
N VAL A 135 -6.90 5.92 -24.44
CA VAL A 135 -6.12 6.68 -23.48
C VAL A 135 -4.71 6.84 -24.02
N LYS A 136 -4.13 8.04 -23.89
CA LYS A 136 -2.76 8.32 -24.32
C LYS A 136 -1.79 7.43 -23.52
N GLU A 137 -1.00 6.62 -24.23
CA GLU A 137 -0.16 5.56 -23.64
C GLU A 137 1.03 6.12 -22.88
N ILE A 138 1.74 7.10 -23.46
CA ILE A 138 2.97 7.68 -22.92
C ILE A 138 2.87 9.19 -22.96
N ASP A 139 3.27 9.85 -21.89
CA ASP A 139 3.42 11.29 -21.78
C ASP A 139 4.79 11.65 -21.21
N MET A 140 5.29 12.85 -21.51
CA MET A 140 6.58 13.33 -21.01
C MET A 140 6.32 14.51 -20.06
N ALA A 141 6.69 14.35 -18.80
CA ALA A 141 6.61 15.41 -17.79
C ALA A 141 8.02 15.88 -17.44
N GLY A 142 8.55 16.81 -18.22
CA GLY A 142 9.93 17.28 -18.09
C GLY A 142 10.93 16.19 -18.49
N ASP A 143 11.77 15.76 -17.57
CA ASP A 143 12.78 14.70 -17.74
C ASP A 143 12.24 13.29 -17.35
N THR A 144 10.98 13.21 -16.99
CA THR A 144 10.36 11.98 -16.52
C THR A 144 9.39 11.43 -17.56
N THR A 145 9.55 10.17 -17.94
CA THR A 145 8.59 9.46 -18.76
C THR A 145 7.42 8.99 -17.88
N VAL A 146 6.21 9.39 -18.24
CA VAL A 146 4.98 8.95 -17.56
C VAL A 146 4.22 8.02 -18.48
N ILE A 147 4.06 6.78 -18.06
CA ILE A 147 3.34 5.75 -18.79
C ILE A 147 1.98 5.57 -18.13
N ASN A 148 0.93 5.63 -18.94
CA ASN A 148 -0.42 5.37 -18.46
C ASN A 148 -0.68 3.85 -18.51
N ALA A 149 -0.74 3.23 -17.34
CA ALA A 149 -0.93 1.78 -17.22
C ALA A 149 -2.32 1.34 -17.71
N ASP A 150 -3.35 2.20 -17.57
CA ASP A 150 -4.71 1.90 -18.01
C ASP A 150 -4.84 1.73 -19.53
N ALA A 151 -3.85 2.23 -20.30
CA ALA A 151 -3.79 2.04 -21.75
C ALA A 151 -3.43 0.60 -22.15
N TYR A 152 -2.77 -0.14 -21.25
CA TYR A 152 -2.31 -1.51 -21.49
C TYR A 152 -3.22 -2.50 -20.79
N ARG A 153 -4.12 -3.10 -21.56
CA ARG A 153 -5.10 -4.06 -21.03
C ARG A 153 -4.43 -5.35 -20.56
N THR A 154 -4.63 -5.67 -19.29
CA THR A 154 -4.32 -6.98 -18.72
C THR A 154 -5.62 -7.71 -18.37
N PRO A 155 -5.65 -9.05 -18.42
CA PRO A 155 -6.77 -9.82 -17.89
C PRO A 155 -7.01 -9.49 -16.41
N GLU A 156 -8.25 -9.65 -15.95
CA GLU A 156 -8.58 -9.51 -14.55
C GLU A 156 -7.79 -10.54 -13.71
N GLY A 157 -7.19 -10.10 -12.61
CA GLY A 157 -6.34 -10.94 -11.77
C GLY A 157 -4.89 -11.06 -12.24
N SER A 158 -4.49 -10.33 -13.31
CA SER A 158 -3.09 -10.23 -13.73
C SER A 158 -2.22 -9.54 -12.69
N ASN A 159 -0.96 -9.94 -12.63
CA ASN A 159 0.05 -9.28 -11.79
C ASN A 159 0.73 -8.12 -12.52
N LEU A 160 1.53 -7.36 -11.77
CA LEU A 160 2.29 -6.23 -12.30
C LEU A 160 3.34 -6.67 -13.35
N GLU A 161 3.88 -7.88 -13.24
CA GLU A 161 4.81 -8.45 -14.22
C GLU A 161 4.17 -8.56 -15.61
N GLU A 162 2.92 -9.04 -15.70
CA GLU A 162 2.20 -9.14 -16.97
C GLU A 162 1.93 -7.76 -17.60
N LEU A 163 1.66 -6.75 -16.76
CA LEU A 163 1.52 -5.37 -17.21
C LEU A 163 2.85 -4.84 -17.75
N VAL A 164 3.95 -5.03 -17.01
CA VAL A 164 5.30 -4.62 -17.40
C VAL A 164 5.70 -5.20 -18.76
N ARG A 165 5.41 -6.47 -19.01
CA ARG A 165 5.71 -7.14 -20.30
C ARG A 165 4.95 -6.55 -21.49
N LYS A 166 3.88 -5.81 -21.26
CA LYS A 166 3.08 -5.15 -22.31
C LYS A 166 3.53 -3.71 -22.61
N ILE A 167 4.28 -3.11 -21.70
CA ILE A 167 4.70 -1.72 -21.83
C ILE A 167 5.98 -1.64 -22.66
N PRO A 168 5.99 -0.88 -23.76
CA PRO A 168 7.18 -0.71 -24.59
C PRO A 168 8.35 -0.11 -23.80
N GLY A 169 9.53 -0.72 -23.94
CA GLY A 169 10.75 -0.27 -23.29
C GLY A 169 10.97 -0.83 -21.88
N LEU A 170 9.93 -1.40 -21.23
CA LEU A 170 10.12 -2.17 -19.99
C LEU A 170 10.42 -3.62 -20.33
N GLU A 171 11.49 -4.15 -19.75
CA GLU A 171 11.95 -5.53 -19.94
C GLU A 171 12.18 -6.18 -18.58
N TYR A 172 11.59 -7.35 -18.38
CA TYR A 172 11.83 -8.19 -17.22
C TYR A 172 12.52 -9.47 -17.63
N ASP A 173 13.71 -9.70 -17.09
CA ASP A 173 14.48 -10.94 -17.33
C ASP A 173 14.21 -11.94 -16.22
N ASP A 174 13.55 -13.04 -16.57
CA ASP A 174 13.20 -14.12 -15.64
C ASP A 174 14.41 -14.83 -15.03
N ARG A 175 15.57 -14.81 -15.70
CA ARG A 175 16.77 -15.51 -15.24
C ARG A 175 17.53 -14.69 -14.19
N SER A 176 17.75 -13.41 -14.48
CA SER A 176 18.45 -12.50 -13.59
C SER A 176 17.50 -11.84 -12.58
N LYS A 177 16.17 -12.01 -12.78
CA LYS A 177 15.14 -11.34 -11.98
C LYS A 177 15.31 -9.81 -11.97
N SER A 178 15.81 -9.26 -13.07
CA SER A 178 16.07 -7.83 -13.21
C SER A 178 15.02 -7.15 -14.07
N LEU A 179 14.62 -5.96 -13.67
CA LEU A 179 13.75 -5.07 -14.42
C LEU A 179 14.59 -3.95 -15.02
N SER A 180 14.35 -3.62 -16.30
CA SER A 180 15.03 -2.52 -16.98
C SER A 180 14.04 -1.70 -17.82
N TYR A 181 14.37 -0.43 -18.02
CA TYR A 181 13.67 0.47 -18.94
C TYR A 181 14.67 1.04 -19.95
N ASN A 182 14.42 0.76 -21.24
CA ASN A 182 15.33 1.14 -22.35
C ASN A 182 16.80 0.75 -22.07
N GLY A 183 17.03 -0.44 -21.49
CA GLY A 183 18.34 -0.96 -21.14
C GLY A 183 18.94 -0.43 -19.83
N LEU A 184 18.27 0.46 -19.11
CA LEU A 184 18.68 0.94 -17.79
C LEU A 184 18.02 0.10 -16.71
N VAL A 185 18.84 -0.50 -15.84
CA VAL A 185 18.34 -1.36 -14.74
C VAL A 185 17.59 -0.52 -13.71
N ILE A 186 16.39 -0.97 -13.35
CA ILE A 186 15.56 -0.39 -12.29
C ILE A 186 15.90 -1.10 -10.99
N SER A 187 16.33 -0.36 -9.98
CA SER A 187 16.76 -0.90 -8.70
C SER A 187 15.64 -0.96 -7.67
N GLU A 188 14.61 -0.14 -7.81
CA GLU A 188 13.56 0.00 -6.80
C GLU A 188 12.21 0.34 -7.43
N ILE A 189 11.14 -0.21 -6.85
CA ILE A 189 9.76 0.13 -7.18
C ILE A 189 9.13 0.84 -5.99
N ASN A 190 8.65 2.06 -6.24
CA ASN A 190 7.94 2.87 -5.27
C ASN A 190 6.49 3.07 -5.69
N VAL A 191 5.57 2.99 -4.75
CA VAL A 191 4.16 3.32 -4.96
C VAL A 191 3.84 4.57 -4.17
N ASN A 192 3.42 5.63 -4.86
CA ASN A 192 3.18 6.96 -4.28
C ASN A 192 4.39 7.52 -3.49
N GLY A 193 5.61 7.16 -3.91
CA GLY A 193 6.85 7.62 -3.28
C GLY A 193 7.30 6.82 -2.06
N GLU A 194 6.56 5.76 -1.67
CA GLU A 194 6.97 4.83 -0.63
C GLU A 194 7.43 3.50 -1.22
N ALA A 195 8.48 2.91 -0.62
CA ALA A 195 8.98 1.60 -1.02
C ALA A 195 7.88 0.53 -0.83
N PHE A 196 7.52 -0.14 -1.91
CA PHE A 196 6.53 -1.20 -1.90
C PHE A 196 7.24 -2.56 -1.76
N PHE A 197 6.67 -3.48 -0.98
CA PHE A 197 7.28 -4.77 -0.64
C PHE A 197 8.71 -4.62 -0.06
N SER A 198 8.92 -3.60 0.79
CA SER A 198 10.23 -3.31 1.38
C SER A 198 11.36 -3.10 0.36
N GLY A 199 11.03 -2.56 -0.83
CA GLY A 199 11.97 -2.32 -1.93
C GLY A 199 12.30 -3.56 -2.76
N ASN A 200 11.71 -4.73 -2.46
CA ASN A 200 11.94 -5.93 -3.26
C ASN A 200 11.09 -5.89 -4.55
N HIS A 201 11.72 -5.51 -5.66
CA HIS A 201 11.04 -5.38 -6.96
C HIS A 201 10.49 -6.70 -7.50
N VAL A 202 11.13 -7.85 -7.20
CA VAL A 202 10.65 -9.17 -7.63
C VAL A 202 9.32 -9.49 -6.96
N LEU A 203 9.24 -9.35 -5.64
CA LEU A 203 8.00 -9.56 -4.90
C LEU A 203 6.91 -8.56 -5.33
N ALA A 204 7.28 -7.32 -5.61
CA ALA A 204 6.35 -6.31 -6.12
C ALA A 204 5.76 -6.72 -7.47
N LEU A 205 6.57 -7.18 -8.42
CA LEU A 205 6.13 -7.60 -9.75
C LEU A 205 5.24 -8.84 -9.71
N GLU A 206 5.65 -9.87 -8.97
CA GLU A 206 4.96 -11.15 -8.94
C GLU A 206 3.63 -11.10 -8.15
N ASN A 207 3.54 -10.26 -7.11
CA ASN A 207 2.42 -10.29 -6.16
C ASN A 207 1.54 -9.03 -6.15
N SER A 208 1.88 -7.99 -6.92
CA SER A 208 1.02 -6.82 -7.03
C SER A 208 0.00 -7.01 -8.15
N PRO A 209 -1.29 -6.79 -7.89
CA PRO A 209 -2.29 -6.77 -8.95
C PRO A 209 -2.04 -5.60 -9.91
N ALA A 210 -2.13 -5.87 -11.21
CA ALA A 210 -1.90 -4.88 -12.26
C ALA A 210 -2.89 -3.69 -12.18
N ASP A 211 -4.11 -3.94 -11.75
CA ASP A 211 -5.19 -2.94 -11.64
C ASP A 211 -5.01 -1.93 -10.50
N LEU A 212 -4.03 -2.13 -9.61
CA LEU A 212 -3.63 -1.12 -8.63
C LEU A 212 -2.82 0.04 -9.26
N ILE A 213 -2.25 -0.20 -10.42
CA ILE A 213 -1.30 0.72 -11.03
C ILE A 213 -1.99 1.47 -12.17
N SER A 214 -2.20 2.76 -12.00
CA SER A 214 -2.73 3.65 -13.03
C SER A 214 -1.64 4.39 -13.81
N ARG A 215 -0.49 4.63 -13.18
CA ARG A 215 0.64 5.35 -13.80
C ARG A 215 1.98 4.81 -13.34
N ILE A 216 2.93 4.75 -14.28
CA ILE A 216 4.33 4.42 -14.05
C ILE A 216 5.16 5.66 -14.44
N LYS A 217 6.14 6.00 -13.62
CA LYS A 217 7.03 7.15 -13.85
C LYS A 217 8.47 6.69 -13.83
#